data_8c15615fa28e11308073cd27a5ae960d
#
_entry.id   8c15615fa28e11308073cd27a5ae960d
#
_cell.length_a   1.000
_cell.length_b   1.000
_cell.length_c   1.000
_cell.angle_alpha   90.00
_cell.angle_beta   90.00
_cell.angle_gamma   90.00
#
_symmetry.space_group_name_H-M   'P 1'
#
loop_
_entity.id
_entity.type
_entity.pdbx_description
1 polymer ?
#
loop_
_entity_poly.entity_id
_entity_poly.type
_entity_poly.pdbx_seq_one_letter_code
_entity_poly.pdbx_strand_id
1 'polypeptide(L)'
;GKYRPSLIYQTDFIKKSGGKRKISSFGTVDRFILRLLEQKLNRYLNDSFLEHCFAYQENKGVLAAVSCVQQFLSQNLHHLVEIDLHHYFDQIDLEKLQEQLGGILEDRRVLDLLTA
;
A
#
# COMPACT_ATOMS: atom_id res chain seq x y z
N GLY A 1 10.54 -3.42 -26.27
CA GLY A 1 11.26 -4.27 -25.30
C GLY A 1 10.35 -4.59 -24.13
N LYS A 2 10.46 -5.80 -23.57
CA LYS A 2 9.71 -6.15 -22.36
C LYS A 2 10.54 -5.73 -21.15
N TYR A 3 9.93 -4.98 -20.24
CA TYR A 3 10.53 -4.69 -18.94
C TYR A 3 10.70 -6.00 -18.15
N ARG A 4 11.81 -6.12 -17.47
CA ARG A 4 12.08 -7.19 -16.50
C ARG A 4 12.62 -6.55 -15.23
N PRO A 5 12.03 -6.84 -14.06
CA PRO A 5 12.52 -6.33 -12.80
C PRO A 5 13.97 -6.75 -12.56
N SER A 6 14.74 -5.90 -11.91
CA SER A 6 16.08 -6.23 -11.45
C SER A 6 16.05 -7.05 -10.16
N LEU A 7 17.22 -7.55 -9.75
CA LEU A 7 17.35 -8.27 -8.49
C LEU A 7 16.96 -7.38 -7.30
N ILE A 8 16.19 -7.94 -6.38
CA ILE A 8 15.82 -7.30 -5.12
C ILE A 8 16.95 -7.51 -4.11
N TYR A 9 17.45 -6.42 -3.54
CA TYR A 9 18.43 -6.46 -2.47
C TYR A 9 17.72 -6.49 -1.13
N GLN A 10 18.04 -7.48 -0.29
CA GLN A 10 17.50 -7.58 1.07
C GLN A 10 18.58 -7.25 2.10
N THR A 11 18.25 -6.38 3.04
CA THR A 11 19.12 -5.98 4.16
C THR A 11 18.39 -6.22 5.47
N ASP A 12 19.08 -6.84 6.42
CA ASP A 12 18.56 -7.00 7.78
C ASP A 12 18.70 -5.68 8.54
N PHE A 13 17.59 -5.17 9.04
CA PHE A 13 17.52 -3.99 9.90
C PHE A 13 17.20 -4.40 11.34
N ILE A 14 18.01 -3.94 12.30
CA ILE A 14 17.78 -4.21 13.72
C ILE A 14 16.78 -3.18 14.26
N LYS A 15 15.65 -3.63 14.80
CA LYS A 15 14.65 -2.77 15.42
C LYS A 15 15.17 -2.22 16.75
N LYS A 16 14.79 -0.99 17.11
CA LYS A 16 15.10 -0.40 18.44
C LYS A 16 14.58 -1.22 19.62
N SER A 17 13.49 -1.98 19.41
CA SER A 17 12.88 -2.88 20.39
C SER A 17 13.52 -4.27 20.46
N GLY A 18 14.61 -4.51 19.73
CA GLY A 18 15.18 -5.84 19.50
C GLY A 18 14.44 -6.60 18.39
N GLY A 19 15.10 -7.57 17.78
CA GLY A 19 14.61 -8.30 16.63
C GLY A 19 15.08 -7.73 15.30
N LYS A 20 14.98 -8.56 14.25
CA LYS A 20 15.41 -8.22 12.89
C LYS A 20 14.20 -7.97 11.99
N ARG A 21 14.32 -7.02 11.09
CA ARG A 21 13.36 -6.77 10.00
C ARG A 21 14.10 -6.80 8.68
N LYS A 22 13.64 -7.63 7.75
CA LYS A 22 14.15 -7.61 6.37
C LYS A 22 13.57 -6.40 5.64
N ILE A 23 14.43 -5.60 5.05
CA ILE A 23 14.03 -4.48 4.18
C ILE A 23 14.48 -4.84 2.78
N SER A 24 13.53 -4.88 1.85
CA SER A 24 13.79 -5.08 0.44
C SER A 24 14.01 -3.72 -0.23
N SER A 25 15.07 -3.61 -1.02
CA SER A 25 15.35 -2.42 -1.83
C SER A 25 15.41 -2.78 -3.30
N PHE A 26 14.89 -1.89 -4.12
CA PHE A 26 14.79 -2.04 -5.56
C PHE A 26 15.80 -1.13 -6.27
N GLY A 27 16.19 -1.51 -7.47
CA GLY A 27 16.99 -0.66 -8.35
C GLY A 27 16.27 0.65 -8.69
N THR A 28 17.01 1.65 -9.14
CA THR A 28 16.46 3.00 -9.42
C THR A 28 15.38 2.95 -10.50
N VAL A 29 15.55 2.15 -11.53
CA VAL A 29 14.58 1.99 -12.62
C VAL A 29 13.29 1.33 -12.09
N ASP A 30 13.44 0.27 -11.28
CA ASP A 30 12.28 -0.43 -10.70
C ASP A 30 11.49 0.49 -9.78
N ARG A 31 12.17 1.28 -8.94
CA ARG A 31 11.51 2.27 -8.08
C ARG A 31 10.73 3.31 -8.88
N PHE A 32 11.27 3.74 -10.01
CA PHE A 32 10.57 4.67 -10.90
C PHE A 32 9.30 4.04 -11.50
N ILE A 33 9.41 2.80 -11.99
CA ILE A 33 8.29 2.06 -12.55
C ILE A 33 7.22 1.79 -11.48
N LEU A 34 7.62 1.34 -10.28
CA LEU A 34 6.71 1.14 -9.15
C LEU A 34 5.97 2.44 -8.77
N ARG A 35 6.67 3.58 -8.79
CA ARG A 35 6.03 4.87 -8.52
C ARG A 35 5.01 5.26 -9.59
N LEU A 36 5.30 5.01 -10.86
CA LEU A 36 4.34 5.24 -11.94
C LEU A 36 3.12 4.33 -11.82
N LEU A 37 3.33 3.06 -11.47
CA LEU A 37 2.25 2.10 -11.22
C LEU A 37 1.39 2.54 -10.04
N GLU A 38 1.99 2.92 -8.92
CA GLU A 38 1.29 3.44 -7.74
C GLU A 38 0.39 4.64 -8.12
N GLN A 39 0.93 5.62 -8.86
CA GLN A 39 0.14 6.77 -9.30
C GLN A 39 -1.02 6.39 -10.22
N LYS A 40 -0.80 5.43 -11.10
CA LYS A 40 -1.87 4.92 -11.98
C LYS A 40 -2.94 4.17 -11.18
N LEU A 41 -2.54 3.24 -10.33
CA LEU A 41 -3.45 2.47 -9.49
C LEU A 41 -4.28 3.37 -8.57
N ASN A 42 -3.66 4.37 -7.94
CA ASN A 42 -4.40 5.31 -7.10
C ASN A 42 -5.52 6.02 -7.85
N ARG A 43 -5.35 6.36 -9.12
CA ARG A 43 -6.41 6.97 -9.93
C ARG A 43 -7.58 6.01 -10.19
N TYR A 44 -7.28 4.73 -10.45
CA TYR A 44 -8.33 3.72 -10.68
C TYR A 44 -9.04 3.32 -9.39
N LEU A 45 -8.32 3.27 -8.28
CA LEU A 45 -8.83 2.78 -7.01
C LEU A 45 -9.39 3.88 -6.11
N ASN A 46 -9.21 5.16 -6.46
CA ASN A 46 -9.59 6.29 -5.61
C ASN A 46 -11.05 6.21 -5.13
N ASP A 47 -11.96 5.88 -6.03
CA ASP A 47 -13.39 5.80 -5.74
C ASP A 47 -13.80 4.53 -4.97
N SER A 48 -12.88 3.56 -4.89
CA SER A 48 -13.08 2.30 -4.13
C SER A 48 -12.66 2.43 -2.66
N PHE A 49 -11.94 3.47 -2.30
CA PHE A 49 -11.48 3.67 -0.92
C PHE A 49 -12.59 4.27 -0.05
N LEU A 50 -12.68 3.79 1.18
CA LEU A 50 -13.57 4.37 2.17
C LEU A 50 -13.16 5.81 2.52
N GLU A 51 -14.13 6.64 2.90
CA GLU A 51 -13.93 8.04 3.26
C GLU A 51 -12.82 8.22 4.31
N HIS A 52 -12.78 7.36 5.32
CA HIS A 52 -11.82 7.39 6.42
C HIS A 52 -10.55 6.55 6.18
N CYS A 53 -10.28 6.17 4.95
CA CYS A 53 -8.99 5.59 4.59
C CYS A 53 -7.98 6.71 4.34
N PHE A 54 -6.94 6.82 5.18
CA PHE A 54 -5.94 7.89 5.11
C PHE A 54 -4.58 7.43 4.62
N ALA A 55 -4.35 6.11 4.53
CA ALA A 55 -3.08 5.56 4.12
C ALA A 55 -2.95 5.53 2.58
N TYR A 56 -1.76 5.87 2.08
CA TYR A 56 -1.39 5.77 0.66
C TYR A 56 -2.28 6.51 -0.34
N GLN A 57 -3.07 7.47 0.11
CA GLN A 57 -3.92 8.28 -0.75
C GLN A 57 -3.37 9.69 -0.94
N GLU A 58 -3.58 10.23 -2.14
CA GLU A 58 -3.22 11.60 -2.46
C GLU A 58 -4.06 12.58 -1.63
N ASN A 59 -3.42 13.62 -1.10
CA ASN A 59 -4.04 14.64 -0.24
C ASN A 59 -4.64 14.14 1.08
N LYS A 60 -4.41 12.89 1.45
CA LYS A 60 -4.73 12.32 2.76
C LYS A 60 -3.43 11.89 3.46
N GLY A 61 -3.42 11.87 4.77
CA GLY A 61 -2.24 11.49 5.53
C GLY A 61 -2.49 11.63 7.03
N VAL A 62 -1.42 11.57 7.81
CA VAL A 62 -1.50 11.59 9.27
C VAL A 62 -2.26 12.79 9.80
N LEU A 63 -2.04 13.99 9.26
CA LEU A 63 -2.73 15.20 9.72
C LEU A 63 -4.24 15.12 9.47
N ALA A 64 -4.66 14.63 8.31
CA ALA A 64 -6.07 14.45 8.01
C ALA A 64 -6.71 13.39 8.93
N ALA A 65 -6.00 12.30 9.21
CA ALA A 65 -6.46 11.28 10.17
C ALA A 65 -6.63 11.86 11.58
N VAL A 66 -5.65 12.63 12.05
CA VAL A 66 -5.72 13.29 13.38
C VAL A 66 -6.91 14.25 13.44
N SER A 67 -7.12 15.07 12.41
CA SER A 67 -8.27 15.99 12.35
C SER A 67 -9.60 15.24 12.39
N CYS A 68 -9.71 14.10 11.70
CA CYS A 68 -10.89 13.25 11.73
C CYS A 68 -11.15 12.69 13.15
N VAL A 69 -10.11 12.21 13.83
CA VAL A 69 -10.23 11.75 15.23
C VAL A 69 -10.67 12.89 16.16
N GLN A 70 -10.11 14.09 16.01
CA GLN A 70 -10.52 15.27 16.80
C GLN A 70 -12.00 15.61 16.57
N GLN A 71 -12.48 15.47 15.34
CA GLN A 71 -13.89 15.68 15.02
C GLN A 71 -14.78 14.66 15.74
N PHE A 72 -14.43 13.38 15.76
CA PHE A 72 -15.15 12.36 16.51
C PHE A 72 -15.17 12.64 18.01
N LEU A 73 -14.05 13.05 18.59
CA LEU A 73 -13.98 13.42 20.00
C LEU A 73 -14.88 14.62 20.32
N SER A 74 -15.01 15.60 19.42
CA SER A 74 -15.92 16.74 19.60
C SER A 74 -17.40 16.35 19.55
N GLN A 75 -17.72 15.19 18.98
CA GLN A 75 -19.05 14.59 18.95
C GLN A 75 -19.33 13.66 20.15
N ASN A 76 -18.52 13.73 21.22
CA ASN A 76 -18.59 12.87 22.40
C ASN A 76 -18.33 11.37 22.14
N LEU A 77 -17.62 11.02 21.05
CA LEU A 77 -17.17 9.66 20.79
C LEU A 77 -15.81 9.45 21.46
N HIS A 78 -15.82 8.98 22.72
CA HIS A 78 -14.61 8.85 23.55
C HIS A 78 -14.05 7.43 23.64
N HIS A 79 -14.72 6.45 23.04
CA HIS A 79 -14.25 5.05 23.04
C HIS A 79 -13.47 4.77 21.76
N LEU A 80 -12.27 4.23 21.91
CA LEU A 80 -11.38 3.88 20.80
C LEU A 80 -11.08 2.38 20.85
N VAL A 81 -11.16 1.73 19.70
CA VAL A 81 -10.70 0.34 19.51
C VAL A 81 -9.62 0.37 18.47
N GLU A 82 -8.44 -0.16 18.82
CA GLU A 82 -7.32 -0.33 17.88
C GLU A 82 -7.29 -1.78 17.39
N ILE A 83 -7.23 -1.97 16.08
CA ILE A 83 -7.15 -3.27 15.44
C ILE A 83 -5.97 -3.25 14.48
N ASP A 84 -5.09 -4.26 14.56
CA ASP A 84 -3.96 -4.45 13.65
C ASP A 84 -3.93 -5.87 13.11
N LEU A 85 -3.58 -6.03 11.85
CA LEU A 85 -3.47 -7.33 11.19
C LEU A 85 -2.03 -7.81 11.26
N HIS A 86 -1.82 -8.90 12.02
CA HIS A 86 -0.50 -9.50 12.19
C HIS A 86 0.04 -10.06 10.86
N HIS A 87 1.26 -9.64 10.48
CA HIS A 87 1.92 -10.07 9.24
C HIS A 87 1.08 -9.90 7.97
N TYR A 88 0.30 -8.81 7.89
CA TYR A 88 -0.66 -8.60 6.80
C TYR A 88 -0.03 -8.78 5.41
N PHE A 89 1.09 -8.10 5.11
CA PHE A 89 1.72 -8.18 3.80
C PHE A 89 2.30 -9.56 3.46
N ASP A 90 2.75 -10.31 4.47
CA ASP A 90 3.31 -11.65 4.28
C ASP A 90 2.22 -12.71 4.02
N GLN A 91 0.95 -12.36 4.32
CA GLN A 91 -0.20 -13.27 4.21
C GLN A 91 -1.16 -12.89 3.07
N ILE A 92 -0.84 -11.89 2.27
CA ILE A 92 -1.65 -11.54 1.10
C ILE A 92 -1.59 -12.69 0.09
N ASP A 93 -2.78 -13.19 -0.25
CA ASP A 93 -2.95 -14.14 -1.35
C ASP A 93 -2.85 -13.39 -2.68
N LEU A 94 -1.70 -13.54 -3.33
CA LEU A 94 -1.41 -12.81 -4.58
C LEU A 94 -2.33 -13.23 -5.74
N GLU A 95 -2.79 -14.48 -5.77
CA GLU A 95 -3.71 -14.95 -6.83
C GLU A 95 -5.07 -14.26 -6.70
N LYS A 96 -5.62 -14.19 -5.48
CA LYS A 96 -6.86 -13.46 -5.20
C LYS A 96 -6.71 -11.96 -5.46
N LEU A 97 -5.58 -11.37 -5.10
CA LEU A 97 -5.32 -9.96 -5.37
C LEU A 97 -5.31 -9.69 -6.88
N GLN A 98 -4.68 -10.54 -7.67
CA GLN A 98 -4.66 -10.45 -9.13
C GLN A 98 -6.06 -10.58 -9.74
N GLU A 99 -6.86 -11.52 -9.25
CA GLU A 99 -8.24 -11.70 -9.67
C GLU A 99 -9.09 -10.44 -9.40
N GLN A 100 -9.00 -9.89 -8.19
CA GLN A 100 -9.68 -8.65 -7.81
C GLN A 100 -9.23 -7.44 -8.65
N LEU A 101 -7.93 -7.28 -8.85
CA LEU A 101 -7.39 -6.21 -9.69
C LEU A 101 -7.79 -6.40 -11.16
N GLY A 102 -7.85 -7.63 -11.65
CA GLY A 102 -8.31 -7.95 -13.00
C GLY A 102 -9.77 -7.57 -13.26
N GLY A 103 -10.61 -7.52 -12.22
CA GLY A 103 -11.99 -7.01 -12.30
C GLY A 103 -12.09 -5.48 -12.35
N ILE A 104 -11.04 -4.77 -11.89
CA ILE A 104 -11.01 -3.30 -11.79
C ILE A 104 -10.20 -2.68 -12.92
N LEU A 105 -9.08 -3.33 -13.30
CA LEU A 105 -8.13 -2.81 -14.28
C LEU A 105 -8.49 -3.33 -15.68
N GLU A 106 -8.90 -2.44 -16.57
CA GLU A 106 -9.20 -2.78 -17.96
C GLU A 106 -7.93 -3.10 -18.78
N ASP A 107 -6.80 -2.46 -18.46
CA ASP A 107 -5.53 -2.64 -19.18
C ASP A 107 -4.74 -3.83 -18.63
N ARG A 108 -4.81 -4.96 -19.33
CA ARG A 108 -4.07 -6.18 -19.02
C ARG A 108 -2.56 -5.99 -18.92
N ARG A 109 -1.97 -5.02 -19.63
CA ARG A 109 -0.53 -4.76 -19.57
C ARG A 109 -0.11 -4.22 -18.19
N VAL A 110 -1.00 -3.48 -17.52
CA VAL A 110 -0.77 -3.03 -16.14
C VAL A 110 -0.82 -4.22 -15.19
N LEU A 111 -1.78 -5.12 -15.37
CA LEU A 111 -1.90 -6.34 -14.56
C LEU A 111 -0.66 -7.24 -14.73
N ASP A 112 -0.24 -7.49 -15.98
CA ASP A 112 0.97 -8.27 -16.29
C ASP A 112 2.23 -7.67 -15.66
N LEU A 113 2.30 -6.33 -15.56
CA LEU A 113 3.42 -5.63 -14.95
C LEU A 113 3.42 -5.73 -13.42
N LEU A 114 2.24 -5.81 -12.80
CA LEU A 114 2.09 -6.00 -11.35
C LEU A 114 2.46 -7.43 -10.90
N THR A 115 2.46 -8.37 -11.82
CA THR A 115 2.71 -9.79 -11.58
C THR A 115 4.09 -10.26 -12.07
N ALA A 116 4.88 -9.37 -12.65
CA ALA A 116 6.22 -9.64 -13.17
C ALA A 116 7.27 -9.64 -12.06
#